data_873fa793f4f697bf2e79f18e61a22b0d
#
_entry.id   873fa793f4f697bf2e79f18e61a22b0d
#
_cell.length_a   1.000
_cell.length_b   1.000
_cell.length_c   1.000
_cell.angle_alpha   90.00
_cell.angle_beta   90.00
_cell.angle_gamma   90.00
#
_symmetry.space_group_name_H-M   'P 1'
#
loop_
_entity.id
_entity.type
_entity.pdbx_description
1 polymer ?
#
loop_
_entity_poly.entity_id
_entity_poly.type
_entity_poly.pdbx_seq_one_letter_code
_entity_poly.pdbx_strand_id
1 'polypeptide(L)'
;MSRNAGARPGWASGGTWGSGAGEWGERCTATGRGDVGMERRAGGSGAEAGSGEGDISGRPEREGEAEAGGPAGAAAPPEAADGAVPRQGPPVPDDDSSTAGRGGRARWVRRSLVALVVALVVPVLGAEGALRLNYTGDLADGTYTRSKDAIWLGHAWVDGRKTDADLTALAGRLKGTGIRDLYVHSGPLEHDGTLPESDYPKAAWLIESVHRELPGVRVQAWLGDKLATESPDGLRLQDPGTRTAIVTSTRQILAAGFEGAHFDLEPLHSGDADYLDLLDRLHAVTRAHDARLSVAAHQIDPLPAFHSFWGTVTDHSKWWSQAYFGQVARRVDQIAVMSYDTMQPLQSLYGGYVAQQTSLALEVTPDSTDLLMGLPFFHENRFGHRASAETVPAAVRGVRLGLSRTDADRTNFGVALYVDFAATEADWTAYREDWVR
;
A
#
# COMPACT_ATOMS: atom_id res chain seq x y z
N MET A 1 31.96 15.00 30.00
CA MET A 1 30.53 15.26 30.20
C MET A 1 29.77 14.48 29.16
N SER A 2 29.29 13.34 29.59
CA SER A 2 28.62 12.32 28.78
C SER A 2 27.15 12.72 28.58
N ARG A 3 26.65 12.78 27.34
CA ARG A 3 25.21 12.94 27.07
C ARG A 3 24.67 11.58 26.62
N ASN A 4 23.81 11.04 27.45
CA ASN A 4 22.99 9.84 27.21
C ASN A 4 22.14 10.02 25.95
N ALA A 5 22.29 9.11 25.01
CA ALA A 5 21.33 8.88 23.95
C ALA A 5 20.14 8.09 24.51
N GLY A 6 19.01 8.76 24.67
CA GLY A 6 17.75 8.13 25.06
C GLY A 6 17.20 7.24 23.96
N ALA A 7 16.88 6.01 24.31
CA ALA A 7 16.16 5.07 23.46
C ALA A 7 14.76 5.61 23.12
N ARG A 8 14.40 5.60 21.85
CA ARG A 8 13.07 5.98 21.35
C ARG A 8 12.04 4.90 21.69
N PRO A 9 10.81 5.25 22.09
CA PRO A 9 9.75 4.27 22.37
C PRO A 9 9.23 3.65 21.07
N GLY A 10 8.97 2.34 21.13
CA GLY A 10 8.37 1.57 20.05
C GLY A 10 6.96 2.04 19.71
N TRP A 11 6.66 2.06 18.44
CA TRP A 11 5.36 2.37 17.87
C TRP A 11 4.34 1.29 18.20
N ALA A 12 3.33 1.65 18.99
CA ALA A 12 2.17 0.79 19.25
C ALA A 12 1.00 1.19 18.35
N SER A 13 0.61 0.21 17.54
CA SER A 13 -0.73 -0.07 16.99
C SER A 13 -1.74 1.07 16.84
N GLY A 14 -1.89 1.59 15.63
CA GLY A 14 -3.14 2.10 15.09
C GLY A 14 -3.30 1.48 13.71
N GLY A 15 -4.33 0.65 13.52
CA GLY A 15 -4.60 -0.02 12.25
C GLY A 15 -4.90 0.99 11.15
N THR A 16 -3.92 1.34 10.37
CA THR A 16 -4.05 2.17 9.19
C THR A 16 -3.85 1.31 7.95
N TRP A 17 -4.66 1.55 6.97
CA TRP A 17 -4.67 0.95 5.65
C TRP A 17 -3.42 1.42 4.87
N GLY A 18 -2.25 0.85 5.15
CA GLY A 18 -1.03 1.19 4.43
C GLY A 18 -0.83 0.26 3.25
N SER A 19 -0.54 0.79 2.09
CA SER A 19 0.09 0.08 0.99
C SER A 19 1.37 -0.62 1.49
N GLY A 20 1.67 -1.79 0.93
CA GLY A 20 2.63 -2.73 1.49
C GLY A 20 4.07 -2.29 1.68
N ALA A 21 4.51 -1.20 1.05
CA ALA A 21 5.90 -0.74 1.10
C ALA A 21 6.35 -0.23 2.48
N GLY A 22 5.49 0.55 3.16
CA GLY A 22 5.85 1.14 4.46
C GLY A 22 5.96 0.15 5.63
N GLU A 23 5.16 -0.94 5.63
CA GLU A 23 5.19 -1.96 6.69
C GLU A 23 6.36 -2.94 6.58
N TRP A 24 6.91 -3.16 5.37
CA TRP A 24 8.02 -4.08 5.15
C TRP A 24 9.37 -3.53 5.56
N GLY A 25 9.57 -2.22 5.50
CA GLY A 25 10.79 -1.57 5.98
C GLY A 25 11.04 -1.83 7.47
N GLU A 26 10.01 -1.75 8.32
CA GLU A 26 10.11 -1.98 9.76
C GLU A 26 10.32 -3.45 10.12
N ARG A 27 9.74 -4.41 9.39
CA ARG A 27 9.92 -5.85 9.64
C ARG A 27 11.31 -6.38 9.27
N CYS A 28 11.97 -5.80 8.29
CA CYS A 28 13.32 -6.17 7.93
C CYS A 28 14.35 -5.86 9.03
N THR A 29 14.06 -4.91 9.92
CA THR A 29 14.93 -4.57 11.06
C THR A 29 14.70 -5.47 12.29
N ALA A 30 13.51 -6.10 12.40
CA ALA A 30 13.11 -6.86 13.60
C ALA A 30 13.46 -8.37 13.58
N THR A 31 13.70 -8.97 12.41
CA THR A 31 13.89 -10.43 12.28
C THR A 31 15.35 -10.90 12.35
N GLY A 32 16.30 -10.06 12.73
CA GLY A 32 17.74 -10.36 12.81
C GLY A 32 18.22 -11.09 14.09
N ARG A 33 17.34 -11.72 14.88
CA ARG A 33 17.75 -12.60 16.00
C ARG A 33 16.99 -13.92 15.94
N GLY A 34 17.46 -14.81 15.09
CA GLY A 34 17.11 -16.22 15.09
C GLY A 34 18.34 -17.02 15.49
N ASP A 35 18.40 -17.44 16.75
CA ASP A 35 19.40 -18.34 17.32
C ASP A 35 19.48 -19.67 16.57
N VAL A 36 20.66 -20.00 16.07
CA VAL A 36 21.01 -21.36 15.64
C VAL A 36 21.49 -22.11 16.88
N GLY A 37 20.56 -22.77 17.55
CA GLY A 37 20.87 -23.69 18.66
C GLY A 37 21.52 -24.98 18.14
N MET A 38 22.78 -25.12 18.43
CA MET A 38 23.53 -26.35 18.22
C MET A 38 23.42 -27.22 19.51
N GLU A 39 22.77 -28.38 19.37
CA GLU A 39 22.69 -29.41 20.40
C GLU A 39 24.06 -29.92 20.80
N ARG A 40 24.44 -29.80 22.08
CA ARG A 40 25.36 -30.75 22.78
C ARG A 40 24.79 -31.11 24.15
N ARG A 41 24.52 -32.40 24.30
CA ARG A 41 24.26 -33.09 25.58
C ARG A 41 25.51 -33.03 26.46
N ALA A 42 25.34 -32.80 27.75
CA ALA A 42 25.80 -33.63 28.87
C ALA A 42 25.67 -32.92 30.23
N GLY A 43 24.92 -33.45 31.12
CA GLY A 43 25.25 -34.01 32.44
C GLY A 43 25.47 -33.02 33.59
N GLY A 44 24.65 -33.15 34.66
CA GLY A 44 25.14 -33.06 36.04
C GLY A 44 24.52 -31.98 36.96
N SER A 45 23.52 -32.41 37.72
CA SER A 45 23.27 -32.25 39.17
C SER A 45 23.55 -30.93 39.93
N GLY A 46 22.60 -30.57 40.82
CA GLY A 46 22.80 -29.92 42.13
C GLY A 46 21.99 -28.65 42.32
N ALA A 47 20.91 -28.71 42.96
CA ALA A 47 20.41 -28.45 44.31
C ALA A 47 20.44 -26.99 44.84
N GLU A 48 19.30 -26.66 45.48
CA GLU A 48 19.03 -25.73 46.61
C GLU A 48 18.81 -24.27 46.26
N ALA A 49 17.59 -23.77 46.48
CA ALA A 49 16.85 -23.37 47.69
C ALA A 49 17.12 -21.92 48.10
N GLY A 50 16.04 -21.13 48.23
CA GLY A 50 16.10 -19.82 48.84
C GLY A 50 14.86 -18.99 48.64
N SER A 51 13.92 -19.17 49.51
CA SER A 51 12.70 -18.45 49.87
C SER A 51 12.90 -16.95 50.15
N GLY A 52 11.85 -16.17 49.92
CA GLY A 52 11.73 -14.81 50.42
C GLY A 52 10.39 -14.15 50.05
N GLU A 53 9.43 -14.34 50.95
CA GLU A 53 8.14 -13.63 51.02
C GLU A 53 8.32 -12.15 51.34
N GLY A 54 7.37 -11.31 50.93
CA GLY A 54 7.29 -9.91 51.34
C GLY A 54 6.03 -9.23 50.82
N ASP A 55 4.93 -9.53 51.50
CA ASP A 55 3.62 -8.87 51.51
C ASP A 55 3.74 -7.39 51.94
N ILE A 56 2.75 -6.52 51.58
CA ILE A 56 2.00 -5.53 52.35
C ILE A 56 1.38 -4.47 51.39
N SER A 57 0.12 -4.59 51.10
CA SER A 57 -1.06 -3.77 51.50
C SER A 57 -0.89 -2.25 51.57
N GLY A 58 -1.87 -1.55 50.98
CA GLY A 58 -2.14 -0.13 51.32
C GLY A 58 -3.04 0.59 50.31
N ARG A 59 -4.36 0.43 50.48
CA ARG A 59 -5.37 1.42 50.07
C ARG A 59 -5.62 2.30 51.31
N PRO A 60 -5.98 3.58 51.21
CA PRO A 60 -7.38 3.91 51.42
C PRO A 60 -7.96 5.06 50.56
N GLU A 61 -9.25 5.00 50.58
CA GLU A 61 -10.33 5.90 50.25
C GLU A 61 -10.26 7.29 50.90
N ARG A 62 -10.95 8.29 50.33
CA ARG A 62 -12.13 9.08 50.77
C ARG A 62 -12.19 10.43 50.07
N GLU A 63 -13.32 10.75 49.45
CA GLU A 63 -14.49 11.56 49.89
C GLU A 63 -14.31 13.11 49.88
N GLY A 64 -15.38 13.75 49.40
CA GLY A 64 -15.80 15.17 49.61
C GLY A 64 -16.50 15.68 48.36
N GLU A 65 -17.86 15.60 48.18
CA GLU A 65 -18.91 16.50 48.71
C GLU A 65 -18.56 18.00 48.56
N ALA A 66 -19.40 18.94 48.14
CA ALA A 66 -20.83 19.19 48.09
C ALA A 66 -21.05 20.49 47.31
N GLU A 67 -22.12 20.79 46.92
CA GLU A 67 -23.40 21.52 47.15
C GLU A 67 -23.52 22.70 46.18
N ALA A 68 -24.60 23.22 45.77
CA ALA A 68 -26.02 23.28 46.00
C ALA A 68 -26.55 24.50 45.22
N GLY A 69 -27.83 24.53 44.91
CA GLY A 69 -28.53 25.79 44.61
C GLY A 69 -29.73 25.67 43.68
N GLY A 70 -30.91 25.31 44.22
CA GLY A 70 -32.20 25.72 43.64
C GLY A 70 -32.64 27.05 44.27
N PRO A 71 -33.81 27.62 44.00
CA PRO A 71 -35.11 27.04 44.35
C PRO A 71 -36.30 27.39 43.41
N ALA A 72 -37.34 26.59 43.45
CA ALA A 72 -38.69 26.77 43.95
C ALA A 72 -39.61 27.84 43.29
N GLY A 73 -40.84 27.40 43.01
CA GLY A 73 -41.99 28.24 42.76
C GLY A 73 -43.24 27.41 42.54
N ALA A 74 -43.94 27.14 43.64
CA ALA A 74 -45.21 26.41 43.74
C ALA A 74 -46.42 27.30 43.38
N ALA A 75 -47.53 26.66 42.99
CA ALA A 75 -48.86 26.89 43.53
C ALA A 75 -49.95 26.07 42.80
N ALA A 76 -50.71 25.31 43.59
CA ALA A 76 -52.01 24.77 43.29
C ALA A 76 -53.02 25.41 44.25
N PRO A 77 -54.29 24.99 44.30
CA PRO A 77 -55.44 25.20 43.44
C PRO A 77 -56.49 26.12 44.09
N PRO A 78 -57.78 26.23 43.68
CA PRO A 78 -58.82 25.56 44.40
C PRO A 78 -60.04 25.04 43.56
N GLU A 79 -60.79 24.21 44.26
CA GLU A 79 -62.08 23.57 44.07
C GLU A 79 -63.24 24.48 43.63
N ALA A 80 -64.22 23.97 43.02
CA ALA A 80 -65.49 23.46 43.44
C ALA A 80 -66.62 23.66 42.47
N ALA A 81 -67.33 22.62 42.29
CA ALA A 81 -68.78 22.43 42.40
C ALA A 81 -69.69 22.62 41.19
N ASP A 82 -70.33 21.54 40.92
CA ASP A 82 -71.80 21.28 40.82
C ASP A 82 -72.50 21.45 39.45
N GLY A 83 -73.28 20.42 39.14
CA GLY A 83 -74.53 20.59 38.41
C GLY A 83 -74.71 19.79 37.10
N ALA A 84 -75.04 18.52 37.24
CA ALA A 84 -76.17 17.79 36.65
C ALA A 84 -76.55 17.91 35.17
N VAL A 85 -76.94 16.74 34.67
CA VAL A 85 -77.96 16.34 33.65
C VAL A 85 -77.33 15.74 32.35
N PRO A 86 -77.73 14.49 32.04
CA PRO A 86 -77.22 13.74 30.88
C PRO A 86 -77.97 14.14 29.60
N ARG A 87 -77.18 14.57 28.61
CA ARG A 87 -77.72 14.63 27.22
C ARG A 87 -77.17 13.45 26.42
N GLN A 88 -78.12 12.67 25.88
CA GLN A 88 -77.79 11.64 24.90
C GLN A 88 -77.12 12.28 23.68
N GLY A 89 -75.88 11.82 23.40
CA GLY A 89 -75.17 12.14 22.18
C GLY A 89 -75.57 11.23 21.02
N PRO A 90 -75.44 11.70 19.80
CA PRO A 90 -75.73 10.94 18.57
C PRO A 90 -74.78 9.76 18.39
N PRO A 91 -75.19 8.76 17.58
CA PRO A 91 -74.44 7.49 17.43
C PRO A 91 -73.07 7.76 16.85
N VAL A 92 -72.07 7.12 17.45
CA VAL A 92 -70.67 7.06 17.03
C VAL A 92 -70.66 6.27 15.72
N PRO A 93 -70.05 6.76 14.64
CA PRO A 93 -69.79 5.95 13.46
C PRO A 93 -68.69 4.94 13.82
N ASP A 94 -68.92 3.69 13.53
CA ASP A 94 -67.94 2.62 13.62
C ASP A 94 -66.70 2.98 12.77
N ASP A 95 -65.56 3.24 13.42
CA ASP A 95 -64.30 3.55 12.79
C ASP A 95 -63.60 2.22 12.37
N ASP A 96 -64.05 1.70 11.24
CA ASP A 96 -63.51 0.49 10.59
C ASP A 96 -62.43 0.84 9.57
N SER A 97 -61.54 1.85 9.89
CA SER A 97 -60.51 2.34 8.97
C SER A 97 -59.08 2.08 9.39
N SER A 98 -58.79 1.18 10.36
CA SER A 98 -57.42 1.00 10.89
C SER A 98 -56.59 -0.16 10.31
N THR A 99 -57.09 -0.95 9.36
CA THR A 99 -56.36 -2.10 8.82
C THR A 99 -55.71 -1.91 7.45
N ALA A 100 -56.06 -0.84 6.71
CA ALA A 100 -55.51 -0.60 5.35
C ALA A 100 -54.11 0.02 5.31
N GLY A 101 -53.65 0.64 6.39
CA GLY A 101 -52.37 1.38 6.40
C GLY A 101 -51.10 0.54 6.63
N ARG A 102 -51.21 -0.59 7.34
CA ARG A 102 -50.05 -1.41 7.72
C ARG A 102 -49.47 -2.24 6.58
N GLY A 103 -50.32 -2.78 5.71
CA GLY A 103 -49.90 -3.61 4.56
C GLY A 103 -49.20 -2.80 3.43
N GLY A 104 -49.52 -1.50 3.31
CA GLY A 104 -48.92 -0.60 2.33
C GLY A 104 -47.48 -0.24 2.68
N ARG A 105 -47.20 0.12 3.93
CA ARG A 105 -45.85 0.46 4.42
C ARG A 105 -44.91 -0.73 4.37
N ALA A 106 -45.36 -1.90 4.77
CA ALA A 106 -44.53 -3.13 4.73
C ALA A 106 -44.16 -3.52 3.29
N ARG A 107 -45.07 -3.39 2.33
CA ARG A 107 -44.82 -3.62 0.90
C ARG A 107 -43.87 -2.58 0.31
N TRP A 108 -43.99 -1.33 0.68
CA TRP A 108 -43.10 -0.25 0.24
C TRP A 108 -41.68 -0.46 0.79
N VAL A 109 -41.50 -0.73 2.10
CA VAL A 109 -40.22 -1.03 2.73
C VAL A 109 -39.55 -2.24 2.08
N ARG A 110 -40.29 -3.33 1.84
CA ARG A 110 -39.75 -4.52 1.14
C ARG A 110 -39.29 -4.18 -0.29
N ARG A 111 -40.04 -3.39 -1.04
CA ARG A 111 -39.67 -2.95 -2.40
C ARG A 111 -38.43 -2.07 -2.37
N SER A 112 -38.33 -1.15 -1.41
CA SER A 112 -37.16 -0.28 -1.23
C SER A 112 -35.92 -1.10 -0.84
N LEU A 113 -36.05 -2.09 0.05
CA LEU A 113 -34.96 -3.00 0.41
C LEU A 113 -34.51 -3.84 -0.79
N VAL A 114 -35.45 -4.39 -1.56
CA VAL A 114 -35.09 -5.15 -2.78
C VAL A 114 -34.41 -4.25 -3.78
N ALA A 115 -34.92 -3.03 -4.01
CA ALA A 115 -34.29 -2.06 -4.92
C ALA A 115 -32.88 -1.67 -4.46
N LEU A 116 -32.67 -1.49 -3.15
CA LEU A 116 -31.36 -1.21 -2.59
C LEU A 116 -30.39 -2.39 -2.78
N VAL A 117 -30.84 -3.63 -2.48
CA VAL A 117 -30.04 -4.83 -2.71
C VAL A 117 -29.68 -4.99 -4.18
N VAL A 118 -30.63 -4.80 -5.09
CA VAL A 118 -30.39 -4.84 -6.53
C VAL A 118 -29.38 -3.76 -6.95
N ALA A 119 -29.53 -2.53 -6.46
CA ALA A 119 -28.65 -1.41 -6.76
C ALA A 119 -27.21 -1.64 -6.25
N LEU A 120 -27.00 -2.43 -5.20
CA LEU A 120 -25.68 -2.78 -4.67
C LEU A 120 -25.10 -4.02 -5.35
N VAL A 121 -25.91 -5.05 -5.58
CA VAL A 121 -25.43 -6.35 -6.09
C VAL A 121 -25.17 -6.33 -7.59
N VAL A 122 -26.03 -5.67 -8.39
CA VAL A 122 -25.91 -5.68 -9.85
C VAL A 122 -24.60 -5.02 -10.33
N PRO A 123 -24.15 -3.86 -9.80
CA PRO A 123 -22.86 -3.29 -10.18
C PRO A 123 -21.68 -4.19 -9.81
N VAL A 124 -21.72 -4.85 -8.64
CA VAL A 124 -20.66 -5.78 -8.21
C VAL A 124 -20.57 -6.97 -9.17
N LEU A 125 -21.70 -7.62 -9.47
CA LEU A 125 -21.72 -8.73 -10.43
C LEU A 125 -21.32 -8.28 -11.85
N GLY A 126 -21.69 -7.06 -12.25
CA GLY A 126 -21.24 -6.46 -13.50
C GLY A 126 -19.74 -6.24 -13.55
N ALA A 127 -19.15 -5.71 -12.48
CA ALA A 127 -17.70 -5.53 -12.36
C ALA A 127 -16.95 -6.87 -12.35
N GLU A 128 -17.43 -7.86 -11.59
CA GLU A 128 -16.86 -9.20 -11.62
C GLU A 128 -16.93 -9.82 -13.03
N GLY A 129 -18.06 -9.70 -13.70
CA GLY A 129 -18.23 -10.19 -15.08
C GLY A 129 -17.24 -9.52 -16.04
N ALA A 130 -17.07 -8.22 -15.95
CA ALA A 130 -16.11 -7.46 -16.76
C ALA A 130 -14.66 -7.88 -16.50
N LEU A 131 -14.26 -8.05 -15.22
CA LEU A 131 -12.91 -8.51 -14.89
C LEU A 131 -12.66 -9.96 -15.37
N ARG A 132 -13.63 -10.86 -15.25
CA ARG A 132 -13.52 -12.22 -15.79
C ARG A 132 -13.37 -12.20 -17.32
N LEU A 133 -14.12 -11.34 -18.02
CA LEU A 133 -13.96 -11.15 -19.46
C LEU A 133 -12.58 -10.58 -19.80
N ASN A 134 -12.06 -9.66 -19.00
CA ASN A 134 -10.70 -9.13 -19.15
C ASN A 134 -9.62 -10.21 -18.97
N TYR A 135 -9.89 -11.27 -18.24
CA TYR A 135 -8.96 -12.40 -18.05
C TYR A 135 -9.06 -13.47 -19.16
N THR A 136 -9.99 -13.32 -20.10
CA THR A 136 -10.15 -14.24 -21.24
C THR A 136 -9.46 -13.70 -22.49
N GLY A 137 -9.30 -14.53 -23.50
CA GLY A 137 -8.76 -14.18 -24.82
C GLY A 137 -7.37 -14.75 -25.06
N ASP A 138 -6.93 -14.60 -26.30
CA ASP A 138 -5.66 -15.09 -26.77
C ASP A 138 -4.55 -14.10 -26.49
N LEU A 139 -3.36 -14.62 -26.25
CA LEU A 139 -2.15 -13.84 -26.05
C LEU A 139 -1.48 -13.63 -27.42
N ALA A 140 -1.21 -12.37 -27.77
CA ALA A 140 -0.44 -12.07 -28.96
C ALA A 140 0.99 -12.63 -28.84
N ASP A 141 1.53 -13.06 -29.98
CA ASP A 141 2.91 -13.48 -30.06
C ASP A 141 3.85 -12.32 -29.63
N GLY A 142 4.97 -12.67 -29.03
CA GLY A 142 5.95 -11.68 -28.61
C GLY A 142 5.59 -10.86 -27.36
N THR A 143 4.47 -11.09 -26.66
CA THR A 143 4.13 -10.41 -25.39
C THR A 143 4.88 -11.01 -24.19
N TYR A 144 6.21 -10.93 -24.22
CA TYR A 144 7.15 -11.42 -23.22
C TYR A 144 8.09 -10.30 -22.79
N THR A 145 9.08 -10.63 -21.96
CA THR A 145 10.08 -9.65 -21.50
C THR A 145 10.73 -8.89 -22.66
N ARG A 146 11.00 -7.61 -22.43
CA ARG A 146 11.78 -6.74 -23.32
C ARG A 146 13.18 -6.48 -22.74
N SER A 147 13.59 -7.25 -21.74
CA SER A 147 14.80 -7.01 -20.96
C SER A 147 14.82 -5.61 -20.34
N LYS A 148 13.67 -5.21 -19.77
CA LYS A 148 13.42 -3.94 -19.08
C LYS A 148 12.89 -4.18 -17.67
N ASP A 149 12.93 -5.43 -17.20
CA ASP A 149 12.35 -5.81 -15.92
C ASP A 149 13.17 -5.26 -14.75
N ALA A 150 12.52 -5.08 -13.60
CA ALA A 150 13.13 -4.63 -12.36
C ALA A 150 12.77 -5.55 -11.19
N ILE A 151 13.51 -5.42 -10.10
CA ILE A 151 13.20 -6.08 -8.82
C ILE A 151 13.49 -5.14 -7.65
N TRP A 152 12.60 -5.13 -6.65
CA TRP A 152 12.85 -4.46 -5.39
C TRP A 152 13.66 -5.37 -4.46
N LEU A 153 14.75 -4.82 -3.93
CA LEU A 153 15.66 -5.46 -2.99
C LEU A 153 15.55 -4.79 -1.62
N GLY A 154 15.56 -5.62 -0.56
CA GLY A 154 15.47 -5.14 0.80
C GLY A 154 16.71 -4.37 1.28
N HIS A 155 16.56 -3.66 2.39
CA HIS A 155 17.59 -2.81 3.00
C HIS A 155 18.87 -3.58 3.38
N ALA A 156 18.76 -4.90 3.61
CA ALA A 156 19.89 -5.78 3.93
C ALA A 156 21.06 -5.71 2.93
N TRP A 157 20.79 -5.26 1.71
CA TRP A 157 21.80 -5.14 0.65
C TRP A 157 22.74 -3.95 0.82
N VAL A 158 22.36 -2.94 1.61
CA VAL A 158 23.14 -1.72 1.82
C VAL A 158 23.58 -1.50 3.26
N ASP A 159 23.06 -2.28 4.24
CA ASP A 159 23.35 -2.11 5.67
C ASP A 159 24.45 -3.07 6.21
N GLY A 160 24.96 -3.96 5.38
CA GLY A 160 26.04 -4.90 5.73
C GLY A 160 25.58 -6.28 6.17
N ARG A 161 24.29 -6.61 6.08
CA ARG A 161 23.76 -7.95 6.36
C ARG A 161 23.95 -8.93 5.18
N LYS A 162 24.21 -8.43 3.98
CA LYS A 162 24.51 -9.23 2.78
C LYS A 162 26.00 -9.31 2.50
N THR A 163 26.41 -10.39 1.85
CA THR A 163 27.79 -10.77 1.56
C THR A 163 28.01 -11.04 0.06
N ASP A 164 29.26 -11.24 -0.37
CA ASP A 164 29.58 -11.65 -1.74
C ASP A 164 28.92 -12.99 -2.12
N ALA A 165 28.75 -13.91 -1.16
CA ALA A 165 28.06 -15.17 -1.41
C ALA A 165 26.54 -14.94 -1.71
N ASP A 166 25.90 -14.01 -0.99
CA ASP A 166 24.51 -13.62 -1.28
C ASP A 166 24.40 -12.99 -2.66
N LEU A 167 25.36 -12.14 -3.03
CA LEU A 167 25.36 -11.51 -4.35
C LEU A 167 25.58 -12.53 -5.48
N THR A 168 26.49 -13.48 -5.29
CA THR A 168 26.68 -14.57 -6.26
C THR A 168 25.41 -15.41 -6.43
N ALA A 169 24.69 -15.67 -5.34
CA ALA A 169 23.40 -16.35 -5.38
C ALA A 169 22.34 -15.52 -6.14
N LEU A 170 22.27 -14.21 -5.87
CA LEU A 170 21.38 -13.29 -6.61
C LEU A 170 21.74 -13.27 -8.09
N ALA A 171 23.03 -13.13 -8.44
CA ALA A 171 23.49 -13.12 -9.83
C ALA A 171 23.13 -14.43 -10.56
N GLY A 172 23.29 -15.57 -9.89
CA GLY A 172 22.84 -16.86 -10.41
C GLY A 172 21.34 -16.89 -10.68
N ARG A 173 20.53 -16.29 -9.80
CA ARG A 173 19.09 -16.21 -9.91
C ARG A 173 18.64 -15.28 -11.02
N LEU A 174 19.33 -14.16 -11.23
CA LEU A 174 19.02 -13.17 -12.27
C LEU A 174 19.51 -13.56 -13.66
N LYS A 175 20.42 -14.52 -13.76
CA LYS A 175 20.98 -14.99 -15.04
C LYS A 175 19.85 -15.51 -15.94
N GLY A 176 19.81 -14.99 -17.17
CA GLY A 176 18.81 -15.38 -18.16
C GLY A 176 17.42 -14.80 -17.90
N THR A 177 17.30 -13.81 -17.02
CA THR A 177 16.06 -13.04 -16.83
C THR A 177 16.10 -11.73 -17.61
N GLY A 178 14.97 -11.02 -17.64
CA GLY A 178 14.86 -9.68 -18.23
C GLY A 178 15.27 -8.54 -17.31
N ILE A 179 15.74 -8.82 -16.09
CA ILE A 179 15.99 -7.82 -15.06
C ILE A 179 17.20 -6.95 -15.42
N ARG A 180 16.98 -5.64 -15.42
CA ARG A 180 17.94 -4.59 -15.73
C ARG A 180 18.10 -3.57 -14.62
N ASP A 181 17.12 -3.47 -13.72
CA ASP A 181 17.11 -2.50 -12.64
C ASP A 181 16.91 -3.20 -11.30
N LEU A 182 17.76 -2.85 -10.32
CA LEU A 182 17.63 -3.22 -8.93
C LEU A 182 17.21 -1.98 -8.14
N TYR A 183 15.99 -1.97 -7.60
CA TYR A 183 15.53 -0.93 -6.68
C TYR A 183 15.92 -1.32 -5.27
N VAL A 184 17.01 -0.78 -4.77
CA VAL A 184 17.58 -1.17 -3.48
C VAL A 184 17.12 -0.21 -2.40
N HIS A 185 16.40 -0.72 -1.40
CA HIS A 185 15.94 0.09 -0.28
C HIS A 185 17.12 0.69 0.46
N SER A 186 17.35 1.99 0.25
CA SER A 186 18.52 2.72 0.75
C SER A 186 18.19 3.70 1.88
N GLY A 187 16.97 3.73 2.32
CA GLY A 187 16.43 4.48 3.43
C GLY A 187 14.96 4.17 3.58
N PRO A 188 14.24 4.61 4.63
CA PRO A 188 13.28 5.67 4.36
C PRO A 188 13.96 7.04 4.34
N LEU A 189 13.37 8.00 3.64
CA LEU A 189 13.66 9.40 3.89
C LEU A 189 13.20 9.74 5.31
N GLU A 190 13.89 10.67 5.97
CA GLU A 190 13.32 11.30 7.17
C GLU A 190 12.14 12.18 6.73
N HIS A 191 11.18 12.44 7.63
CA HIS A 191 9.95 13.21 7.31
C HIS A 191 10.20 14.66 6.85
N ASP A 192 11.42 15.16 6.97
CA ASP A 192 11.86 16.43 6.42
C ASP A 192 12.48 16.31 5.01
N GLY A 193 12.57 15.11 4.48
CA GLY A 193 13.13 14.78 3.17
C GLY A 193 14.65 14.56 3.15
N THR A 194 15.31 14.55 4.31
CA THR A 194 16.73 14.20 4.42
C THR A 194 16.96 12.70 4.41
N LEU A 195 18.18 12.28 4.06
CA LEU A 195 18.59 10.87 4.05
C LEU A 195 19.94 10.74 4.77
N PRO A 196 19.99 10.04 5.93
CA PRO A 196 21.25 9.82 6.62
C PRO A 196 22.19 8.89 5.82
N GLU A 197 23.47 9.24 5.67
CA GLU A 197 24.45 8.38 5.02
C GLU A 197 24.68 7.05 5.78
N SER A 198 24.36 7.04 7.07
CA SER A 198 24.42 5.83 7.91
C SER A 198 23.46 4.74 7.49
N ASP A 199 22.47 5.02 6.66
CA ASP A 199 21.43 4.06 6.27
C ASP A 199 21.88 3.17 5.10
N TYR A 200 22.91 3.59 4.34
CA TYR A 200 23.44 2.79 3.23
C TYR A 200 24.97 2.66 3.24
N PRO A 201 25.59 2.26 4.35
CA PRO A 201 27.04 2.22 4.52
C PRO A 201 27.76 1.26 3.57
N LYS A 202 27.02 0.33 2.94
CA LYS A 202 27.54 -0.67 1.99
C LYS A 202 27.13 -0.41 0.53
N ALA A 203 26.65 0.78 0.21
CA ALA A 203 26.24 1.13 -1.16
C ALA A 203 27.36 0.92 -2.17
N ALA A 204 28.57 1.44 -1.89
CA ALA A 204 29.73 1.29 -2.77
C ALA A 204 30.07 -0.18 -3.03
N TRP A 205 30.12 -1.00 -1.98
CA TRP A 205 30.35 -2.44 -2.12
C TRP A 205 29.29 -3.10 -3.02
N LEU A 206 28.02 -2.79 -2.80
CA LEU A 206 26.93 -3.36 -3.60
C LEU A 206 27.07 -2.98 -5.07
N ILE A 207 27.24 -1.69 -5.37
CA ILE A 207 27.32 -1.18 -6.74
C ILE A 207 28.50 -1.80 -7.48
N GLU A 208 29.70 -1.78 -6.89
CA GLU A 208 30.90 -2.40 -7.48
C GLU A 208 30.72 -3.90 -7.72
N SER A 209 30.09 -4.58 -6.77
CA SER A 209 29.87 -6.02 -6.85
C SER A 209 28.81 -6.39 -7.88
N VAL A 210 27.72 -5.60 -8.00
CA VAL A 210 26.71 -5.77 -9.06
C VAL A 210 27.34 -5.56 -10.43
N HIS A 211 28.12 -4.51 -10.64
CA HIS A 211 28.78 -4.25 -11.93
C HIS A 211 29.73 -5.37 -12.33
N ARG A 212 30.42 -6.00 -11.37
CA ARG A 212 31.31 -7.15 -11.59
C ARG A 212 30.57 -8.41 -11.96
N GLU A 213 29.49 -8.76 -11.23
CA GLU A 213 28.77 -10.04 -11.37
C GLU A 213 27.61 -9.99 -12.38
N LEU A 214 27.02 -8.82 -12.58
CA LEU A 214 25.84 -8.57 -13.39
C LEU A 214 26.05 -7.39 -14.35
N PRO A 215 26.99 -7.48 -15.29
CA PRO A 215 27.29 -6.35 -16.18
C PRO A 215 26.05 -5.91 -16.97
N GLY A 216 25.76 -4.61 -16.90
CA GLY A 216 24.61 -3.96 -17.54
C GLY A 216 23.31 -3.98 -16.73
N VAL A 217 23.34 -4.45 -15.48
CA VAL A 217 22.28 -4.24 -14.49
C VAL A 217 22.59 -2.96 -13.71
N ARG A 218 21.60 -2.09 -13.56
CA ARG A 218 21.71 -0.81 -12.85
C ARG A 218 21.24 -0.94 -11.41
N VAL A 219 21.87 -0.18 -10.52
CA VAL A 219 21.49 -0.07 -9.11
C VAL A 219 20.86 1.29 -8.86
N GLN A 220 19.55 1.32 -8.57
CA GLN A 220 18.83 2.53 -8.23
C GLN A 220 18.51 2.52 -6.73
N ALA A 221 18.72 3.66 -6.05
CA ALA A 221 18.34 3.80 -4.65
C ALA A 221 16.82 3.90 -4.54
N TRP A 222 16.20 2.96 -3.84
CA TRP A 222 14.78 3.03 -3.48
C TRP A 222 14.63 3.88 -2.23
N LEU A 223 13.99 5.04 -2.40
CA LEU A 223 13.73 6.05 -1.39
C LEU A 223 12.22 6.20 -1.21
N GLY A 224 11.76 5.99 -0.01
CA GLY A 224 10.34 6.10 0.30
C GLY A 224 10.10 6.81 1.62
N ASP A 225 8.90 7.29 1.83
CA ASP A 225 8.38 7.71 3.13
C ASP A 225 6.87 7.81 3.12
N LYS A 226 6.27 7.77 4.32
CA LYS A 226 4.84 8.01 4.52
C LYS A 226 4.53 9.50 4.39
N LEU A 227 3.58 9.84 3.53
CA LEU A 227 3.12 11.20 3.39
C LEU A 227 2.16 11.63 4.51
N ALA A 228 2.21 12.91 4.87
CA ALA A 228 1.36 13.50 5.90
C ALA A 228 -0.13 13.56 5.53
N THR A 229 -0.52 13.11 4.37
CA THR A 229 -1.90 12.97 3.93
C THR A 229 -2.71 11.99 4.78
N GLU A 230 -2.09 10.91 5.25
CA GLU A 230 -2.72 9.90 6.13
C GLU A 230 -1.99 9.73 7.47
N SER A 231 -0.78 10.25 7.60
CA SER A 231 0.00 10.23 8.84
C SER A 231 0.39 11.65 9.23
N PRO A 232 -0.18 12.23 10.31
CA PRO A 232 0.09 13.63 10.69
C PRO A 232 1.58 13.95 10.84
N ASP A 233 2.39 12.95 11.20
CA ASP A 233 3.83 13.07 11.39
C ASP A 233 4.63 12.73 10.11
N GLY A 234 3.96 12.41 9.00
CA GLY A 234 4.59 12.04 7.74
C GLY A 234 5.24 13.22 6.98
N LEU A 235 5.92 12.87 5.90
CA LEU A 235 6.57 13.80 4.99
C LEU A 235 5.57 14.73 4.30
N ARG A 236 5.88 16.03 4.20
CA ARG A 236 5.00 17.07 3.64
C ARG A 236 5.53 17.60 2.33
N LEU A 237 4.96 17.16 1.22
CA LEU A 237 5.33 17.67 -0.11
C LEU A 237 4.94 19.14 -0.32
N GLN A 238 3.94 19.64 0.42
CA GLN A 238 3.53 21.04 0.37
C GLN A 238 4.62 21.99 0.89
N ASP A 239 5.56 21.50 1.71
CA ASP A 239 6.69 22.30 2.18
C ASP A 239 7.80 22.35 1.10
N PRO A 240 8.13 23.54 0.56
CA PRO A 240 9.24 23.68 -0.39
C PRO A 240 10.61 23.30 0.20
N GLY A 241 10.76 23.41 1.53
CA GLY A 241 11.96 22.98 2.25
C GLY A 241 12.17 21.48 2.15
N THR A 242 11.11 20.72 2.43
CA THR A 242 11.09 19.25 2.28
C THR A 242 11.39 18.81 0.85
N ARG A 243 10.75 19.42 -0.16
CA ARG A 243 11.08 19.11 -1.57
C ARG A 243 12.54 19.42 -1.91
N THR A 244 13.10 20.48 -1.33
CA THR A 244 14.52 20.83 -1.54
C THR A 244 15.44 19.82 -0.84
N ALA A 245 15.11 19.35 0.34
CA ALA A 245 15.84 18.30 1.05
C ALA A 245 15.83 16.99 0.26
N ILE A 246 14.68 16.55 -0.28
CA ILE A 246 14.58 15.35 -1.15
C ILE A 246 15.50 15.46 -2.36
N VAL A 247 15.51 16.64 -3.03
CA VAL A 247 16.41 16.90 -4.17
C VAL A 247 17.89 16.85 -3.74
N THR A 248 18.22 17.28 -2.54
CA THR A 248 19.58 17.21 -1.99
C THR A 248 19.97 15.78 -1.66
N SER A 249 19.08 15.01 -1.02
CA SER A 249 19.25 13.58 -0.76
C SER A 249 19.44 12.78 -2.05
N THR A 250 18.75 13.17 -3.13
CA THR A 250 18.94 12.57 -4.45
C THR A 250 20.36 12.83 -4.99
N ARG A 251 20.88 14.05 -4.89
CA ARG A 251 22.28 14.31 -5.29
C ARG A 251 23.27 13.51 -4.46
N GLN A 252 23.00 13.34 -3.18
CA GLN A 252 23.83 12.56 -2.26
C GLN A 252 23.92 11.09 -2.67
N ILE A 253 22.82 10.42 -3.00
CA ILE A 253 22.84 9.01 -3.43
C ILE A 253 23.49 8.84 -4.81
N LEU A 254 23.31 9.79 -5.71
CA LEU A 254 23.98 9.77 -7.01
C LEU A 254 25.50 9.96 -6.84
N ALA A 255 25.94 10.83 -5.92
CA ALA A 255 27.35 10.97 -5.55
C ALA A 255 27.93 9.72 -4.90
N ALA A 256 27.12 8.91 -4.21
CA ALA A 256 27.53 7.61 -3.67
C ALA A 256 27.64 6.51 -4.74
N GLY A 257 27.28 6.79 -6.01
CA GLY A 257 27.46 5.91 -7.15
C GLY A 257 26.20 5.21 -7.65
N PHE A 258 25.03 5.44 -7.05
CA PHE A 258 23.77 4.89 -7.60
C PHE A 258 23.50 5.46 -8.99
N GLU A 259 22.98 4.62 -9.88
CA GLU A 259 22.69 4.93 -11.28
C GLU A 259 21.26 5.45 -11.49
N GLY A 260 20.55 5.67 -10.40
CA GLY A 260 19.20 6.22 -10.39
C GLY A 260 18.60 6.33 -8.99
N ALA A 261 17.45 7.00 -8.95
CA ALA A 261 16.59 7.07 -7.78
C ALA A 261 15.21 6.55 -8.12
N HIS A 262 14.72 5.63 -7.30
CA HIS A 262 13.37 5.09 -7.37
C HIS A 262 12.57 5.59 -6.18
N PHE A 263 11.56 6.44 -6.43
CA PHE A 263 10.75 7.04 -5.38
C PHE A 263 9.46 6.27 -5.13
N ASP A 264 9.16 6.06 -3.85
CA ASP A 264 7.99 5.37 -3.36
C ASP A 264 7.39 6.18 -2.18
N LEU A 265 6.69 7.25 -2.54
CA LEU A 265 6.09 8.18 -1.58
C LEU A 265 4.59 7.91 -1.48
N GLU A 266 4.12 7.42 -0.34
CA GLU A 266 2.76 6.93 -0.18
C GLU A 266 2.10 7.38 1.13
N PRO A 267 0.76 7.52 1.14
CA PRO A 267 -0.14 7.51 -0.01
C PRO A 267 -0.17 8.88 -0.71
N LEU A 268 -0.16 8.87 -2.03
CA LEU A 268 -0.18 10.08 -2.84
C LEU A 268 -1.54 10.28 -3.50
N HIS A 269 -2.14 11.47 -3.31
CA HIS A 269 -3.41 11.81 -3.94
C HIS A 269 -3.28 12.07 -5.44
N SER A 270 -4.31 11.63 -6.19
CA SER A 270 -4.42 12.01 -7.60
C SER A 270 -4.55 13.53 -7.77
N GLY A 271 -3.72 14.11 -8.62
CA GLY A 271 -3.74 15.56 -8.88
C GLY A 271 -2.78 16.39 -8.03
N ASP A 272 -1.93 15.76 -7.20
CA ASP A 272 -0.96 16.48 -6.38
C ASP A 272 0.05 17.23 -7.25
N ALA A 273 -0.02 18.57 -7.21
CA ALA A 273 0.84 19.44 -8.01
C ALA A 273 2.25 19.58 -7.42
N ASP A 274 2.40 19.47 -6.10
CA ASP A 274 3.70 19.55 -5.41
C ASP A 274 4.55 18.32 -5.73
N TYR A 275 3.91 17.17 -5.91
CA TYR A 275 4.61 15.97 -6.39
C TYR A 275 5.10 16.14 -7.84
N LEU A 276 4.29 16.72 -8.73
CA LEU A 276 4.70 16.99 -10.10
C LEU A 276 5.88 17.98 -10.15
N ASP A 277 5.87 19.04 -9.33
CA ASP A 277 7.01 19.98 -9.18
C ASP A 277 8.26 19.24 -8.68
N LEU A 278 8.10 18.38 -7.68
CA LEU A 278 9.21 17.57 -7.19
C LEU A 278 9.81 16.69 -8.29
N LEU A 279 8.98 15.99 -9.08
CA LEU A 279 9.44 15.14 -10.18
C LEU A 279 10.21 15.94 -11.25
N ASP A 280 9.72 17.13 -11.63
CA ASP A 280 10.41 17.99 -12.59
C ASP A 280 11.83 18.38 -12.07
N ARG A 281 11.95 18.67 -10.77
CA ARG A 281 13.24 19.00 -10.13
C ARG A 281 14.16 17.79 -10.01
N LEU A 282 13.62 16.63 -9.64
CA LEU A 282 14.36 15.36 -9.53
C LEU A 282 14.89 14.93 -10.91
N HIS A 283 14.04 15.00 -11.94
CA HIS A 283 14.43 14.64 -13.30
C HIS A 283 15.56 15.53 -13.83
N ALA A 284 15.54 16.82 -13.51
CA ALA A 284 16.65 17.72 -13.86
C ALA A 284 17.97 17.29 -13.20
N VAL A 285 17.92 16.82 -11.93
CA VAL A 285 19.10 16.36 -11.20
C VAL A 285 19.60 15.01 -11.74
N THR A 286 18.73 14.03 -11.91
CA THR A 286 19.13 12.70 -12.40
C THR A 286 19.73 12.79 -13.80
N ARG A 287 19.12 13.56 -14.71
CA ARG A 287 19.67 13.80 -16.05
C ARG A 287 21.05 14.49 -16.04
N ALA A 288 21.28 15.42 -15.12
CA ALA A 288 22.59 16.07 -14.98
C ALA A 288 23.70 15.10 -14.53
N HIS A 289 23.34 13.95 -13.97
CA HIS A 289 24.24 12.89 -13.52
C HIS A 289 24.23 11.64 -14.42
N ASP A 290 23.56 11.70 -15.58
CA ASP A 290 23.35 10.53 -16.47
C ASP A 290 22.68 9.35 -15.75
N ALA A 291 21.82 9.67 -14.79
CA ALA A 291 21.13 8.73 -13.93
C ALA A 291 19.63 8.69 -14.24
N ARG A 292 18.94 7.63 -13.81
CA ARG A 292 17.52 7.45 -14.05
C ARG A 292 16.68 7.98 -12.89
N LEU A 293 15.51 8.53 -13.22
CA LEU A 293 14.42 8.78 -12.30
C LEU A 293 13.33 7.73 -12.52
N SER A 294 13.01 6.96 -11.50
CA SER A 294 11.90 6.04 -11.52
C SER A 294 10.97 6.23 -10.32
N VAL A 295 9.71 5.79 -10.45
CA VAL A 295 8.72 5.89 -9.37
C VAL A 295 7.87 4.63 -9.26
N ALA A 296 7.51 4.26 -8.02
CA ALA A 296 6.36 3.41 -7.75
C ALA A 296 5.09 4.24 -7.96
N ALA A 297 4.10 3.67 -8.61
CA ALA A 297 2.87 4.37 -8.96
C ALA A 297 1.64 3.62 -8.46
N HIS A 298 0.69 4.37 -7.93
CA HIS A 298 -0.64 3.83 -7.63
C HIS A 298 -1.31 3.26 -8.88
N GLN A 299 -2.25 2.35 -8.63
CA GLN A 299 -3.14 1.82 -9.66
C GLN A 299 -3.97 2.96 -10.27
N ILE A 300 -4.37 2.79 -11.53
CA ILE A 300 -5.19 3.76 -12.25
C ILE A 300 -6.67 3.47 -11.96
N ASP A 301 -7.50 4.51 -11.90
CA ASP A 301 -8.95 4.39 -11.74
C ASP A 301 -9.54 3.27 -12.59
N PRO A 302 -10.16 2.25 -12.00
CA PRO A 302 -10.84 1.21 -12.79
C PRO A 302 -12.08 1.72 -13.52
N LEU A 303 -12.65 2.83 -13.04
CA LEU A 303 -13.74 3.59 -13.64
C LEU A 303 -13.44 5.08 -13.51
N PRO A 304 -13.83 5.92 -14.46
CA PRO A 304 -13.56 7.37 -14.40
C PRO A 304 -14.03 8.00 -13.07
N ALA A 305 -13.18 8.79 -12.45
CA ALA A 305 -13.38 9.47 -11.18
C ALA A 305 -13.59 8.56 -9.94
N PHE A 306 -13.21 7.28 -10.03
CA PHE A 306 -13.36 6.34 -8.92
C PHE A 306 -12.47 6.70 -7.72
N HIS A 307 -11.27 7.26 -7.96
CA HIS A 307 -10.39 7.82 -6.92
C HIS A 307 -11.10 8.85 -6.04
N SER A 308 -11.86 9.76 -6.65
CA SER A 308 -12.60 10.81 -5.91
C SER A 308 -13.72 10.24 -5.06
N PHE A 309 -14.47 9.27 -5.61
CA PHE A 309 -15.52 8.56 -4.88
C PHE A 309 -14.93 7.80 -3.69
N TRP A 310 -13.88 7.02 -3.93
CA TRP A 310 -13.23 6.21 -2.90
C TRP A 310 -12.61 7.08 -1.80
N GLY A 311 -11.86 8.11 -2.15
CA GLY A 311 -11.27 9.04 -1.20
C GLY A 311 -12.32 9.73 -0.32
N THR A 312 -13.49 10.08 -0.88
CA THR A 312 -14.60 10.68 -0.11
C THR A 312 -15.22 9.70 0.90
N VAL A 313 -15.27 8.41 0.55
CA VAL A 313 -15.93 7.39 1.40
C VAL A 313 -14.98 6.82 2.46
N THR A 314 -13.68 6.68 2.15
CA THR A 314 -12.71 5.98 3.00
C THR A 314 -11.65 6.88 3.61
N ASP A 315 -11.53 8.11 3.13
CA ASP A 315 -10.44 9.05 3.45
C ASP A 315 -9.03 8.51 3.11
N HIS A 316 -8.96 7.55 2.16
CA HIS A 316 -7.71 6.91 1.73
C HIS A 316 -7.51 7.02 0.23
N SER A 317 -6.30 7.35 -0.20
CA SER A 317 -5.90 7.35 -1.60
C SER A 317 -5.50 5.93 -2.03
N LYS A 318 -6.12 5.43 -3.10
CA LYS A 318 -5.77 4.11 -3.67
C LYS A 318 -5.48 4.17 -5.16
N TRP A 319 -6.17 5.03 -5.89
CA TRP A 319 -6.06 5.15 -7.34
C TRP A 319 -5.71 6.57 -7.78
N TRP A 320 -5.02 6.65 -8.89
CA TRP A 320 -4.82 7.89 -9.62
C TRP A 320 -5.78 7.95 -10.82
N SER A 321 -6.22 9.15 -11.18
CA SER A 321 -6.86 9.34 -12.47
C SER A 321 -5.86 9.00 -13.59
N GLN A 322 -6.35 8.44 -14.70
CA GLN A 322 -5.50 8.13 -15.84
C GLN A 322 -4.74 9.36 -16.36
N ALA A 323 -5.40 10.54 -16.34
CA ALA A 323 -4.78 11.80 -16.71
C ALA A 323 -3.60 12.19 -15.81
N TYR A 324 -3.71 11.99 -14.49
CA TYR A 324 -2.65 12.28 -13.54
C TYR A 324 -1.49 11.28 -13.68
N PHE A 325 -1.81 10.00 -13.81
CA PHE A 325 -0.81 8.97 -14.10
C PHE A 325 0.03 9.35 -15.34
N GLY A 326 -0.63 9.77 -16.43
CA GLY A 326 0.07 10.23 -17.62
C GLY A 326 0.93 11.49 -17.40
N GLN A 327 0.56 12.37 -16.46
CA GLN A 327 1.40 13.53 -16.09
C GLN A 327 2.66 13.08 -15.33
N VAL A 328 2.54 12.12 -14.42
CA VAL A 328 3.68 11.51 -13.73
C VAL A 328 4.59 10.78 -14.73
N ALA A 329 4.02 9.93 -15.59
CA ALA A 329 4.78 9.15 -16.56
C ALA A 329 5.63 10.01 -17.52
N ARG A 330 5.17 11.21 -17.86
CA ARG A 330 5.95 12.15 -18.70
C ARG A 330 7.14 12.81 -18.01
N ARG A 331 7.24 12.69 -16.68
CA ARG A 331 8.28 13.37 -15.86
C ARG A 331 9.37 12.43 -15.36
N VAL A 332 9.25 11.13 -15.70
CA VAL A 332 10.17 10.10 -15.22
C VAL A 332 10.70 9.25 -16.38
N ASP A 333 11.83 8.61 -16.18
CA ASP A 333 12.39 7.66 -17.17
C ASP A 333 11.73 6.30 -17.06
N GLN A 334 11.15 5.96 -15.88
CA GLN A 334 10.57 4.66 -15.62
C GLN A 334 9.45 4.79 -14.56
N ILE A 335 8.35 4.08 -14.77
CA ILE A 335 7.20 4.06 -13.88
C ILE A 335 6.77 2.61 -13.61
N ALA A 336 6.73 2.20 -12.35
CA ALA A 336 6.33 0.86 -11.92
C ALA A 336 4.96 0.90 -11.23
N VAL A 337 3.93 0.37 -11.89
CA VAL A 337 2.57 0.30 -11.33
C VAL A 337 2.50 -0.78 -10.29
N MET A 338 2.09 -0.48 -9.07
CA MET A 338 1.85 -1.46 -8.01
C MET A 338 0.57 -2.25 -8.28
N SER A 339 0.61 -3.19 -9.23
CA SER A 339 -0.54 -3.98 -9.66
C SER A 339 -0.81 -5.20 -8.76
N TYR A 340 -0.61 -5.04 -7.48
CA TYR A 340 -0.93 -5.94 -6.37
C TYR A 340 -1.70 -5.21 -5.28
N ASP A 341 -2.09 -5.88 -4.20
CA ASP A 341 -2.96 -5.32 -3.15
C ASP A 341 -4.31 -4.82 -3.69
N THR A 342 -4.89 -5.61 -4.59
CA THR A 342 -6.05 -5.22 -5.40
C THR A 342 -7.39 -5.51 -4.74
N MET A 343 -7.41 -6.19 -3.58
CA MET A 343 -8.60 -6.70 -2.89
C MET A 343 -9.38 -7.78 -3.68
N GLN A 344 -8.85 -8.26 -4.81
CA GLN A 344 -9.54 -9.23 -5.63
C GLN A 344 -9.53 -10.62 -4.99
N PRO A 345 -10.69 -11.31 -4.87
CA PRO A 345 -10.76 -12.57 -4.15
C PRO A 345 -10.36 -13.81 -4.96
N LEU A 346 -10.24 -13.69 -6.28
CA LEU A 346 -9.99 -14.80 -7.21
C LEU A 346 -8.93 -14.44 -8.24
N GLN A 347 -8.12 -15.42 -8.67
CA GLN A 347 -7.08 -15.23 -9.69
C GLN A 347 -7.61 -14.65 -11.00
N SER A 348 -8.81 -15.08 -11.45
CA SER A 348 -9.41 -14.58 -12.68
C SER A 348 -9.87 -13.12 -12.57
N LEU A 349 -10.28 -12.67 -11.39
CA LEU A 349 -10.61 -11.27 -11.14
C LEU A 349 -9.35 -10.43 -11.02
N TYR A 350 -8.37 -10.93 -10.29
CA TYR A 350 -7.07 -10.28 -10.15
C TYR A 350 -6.35 -10.12 -11.50
N GLY A 351 -6.17 -11.20 -12.24
CA GLY A 351 -5.52 -11.14 -13.56
C GLY A 351 -6.29 -10.28 -14.57
N GLY A 352 -7.63 -10.29 -14.50
CA GLY A 352 -8.47 -9.39 -15.31
C GLY A 352 -8.31 -7.91 -14.92
N TYR A 353 -8.13 -7.63 -13.63
CA TYR A 353 -7.80 -6.30 -13.15
C TYR A 353 -6.41 -5.86 -13.60
N VAL A 354 -5.39 -6.72 -13.50
CA VAL A 354 -4.03 -6.44 -14.01
C VAL A 354 -4.07 -6.17 -15.52
N ALA A 355 -4.86 -6.92 -16.29
CA ALA A 355 -5.02 -6.66 -17.72
C ALA A 355 -5.62 -5.27 -18.00
N GLN A 356 -6.62 -4.85 -17.23
CA GLN A 356 -7.19 -3.51 -17.31
C GLN A 356 -6.15 -2.43 -16.95
N GLN A 357 -5.43 -2.61 -15.84
CA GLN A 357 -4.40 -1.65 -15.40
C GLN A 357 -3.28 -1.51 -16.45
N THR A 358 -2.86 -2.62 -17.05
CA THR A 358 -1.86 -2.61 -18.12
C THR A 358 -2.36 -1.81 -19.34
N SER A 359 -3.60 -2.03 -19.77
CA SER A 359 -4.18 -1.28 -20.90
C SER A 359 -4.27 0.22 -20.59
N LEU A 360 -4.83 0.59 -19.42
CA LEU A 360 -4.97 1.98 -19.00
C LEU A 360 -3.63 2.71 -18.91
N ALA A 361 -2.59 2.02 -18.41
CA ALA A 361 -1.25 2.60 -18.31
C ALA A 361 -0.60 2.78 -19.68
N LEU A 362 -0.72 1.80 -20.59
CA LEU A 362 -0.19 1.87 -21.95
C LEU A 362 -0.78 3.03 -22.75
N GLU A 363 -2.08 3.32 -22.60
CA GLU A 363 -2.76 4.39 -23.32
C GLU A 363 -2.18 5.79 -23.05
N VAL A 364 -1.57 6.02 -21.88
CA VAL A 364 -1.15 7.36 -21.44
C VAL A 364 0.34 7.50 -21.13
N THR A 365 1.09 6.38 -21.13
CA THR A 365 2.54 6.40 -20.91
C THR A 365 3.26 6.68 -22.23
N PRO A 366 4.12 7.69 -22.31
CA PRO A 366 4.92 7.97 -23.52
C PRO A 366 5.83 6.79 -23.89
N ASP A 367 6.15 6.67 -25.18
CA ASP A 367 7.10 5.66 -25.66
C ASP A 367 8.53 5.87 -25.15
N SER A 368 8.85 7.07 -24.66
CA SER A 368 10.13 7.37 -24.04
C SER A 368 10.28 6.87 -22.61
N THR A 369 9.17 6.47 -21.96
CA THR A 369 9.15 6.05 -20.57
C THR A 369 9.01 4.52 -20.48
N ASP A 370 9.89 3.87 -19.73
CA ASP A 370 9.78 2.45 -19.43
C ASP A 370 8.59 2.23 -18.49
N LEU A 371 7.55 1.52 -18.95
CA LEU A 371 6.38 1.14 -18.16
C LEU A 371 6.57 -0.26 -17.60
N LEU A 372 6.49 -0.40 -16.28
CA LEU A 372 6.61 -1.68 -15.58
C LEU A 372 5.34 -2.01 -14.82
N MET A 373 4.91 -3.27 -14.89
CA MET A 373 3.79 -3.77 -14.09
C MET A 373 4.32 -4.58 -12.91
N GLY A 374 3.92 -4.21 -11.70
CA GLY A 374 4.33 -4.88 -10.47
C GLY A 374 3.81 -6.31 -10.37
N LEU A 375 4.67 -7.26 -10.07
CA LEU A 375 4.31 -8.66 -9.80
C LEU A 375 4.42 -8.95 -8.31
N PRO A 376 3.43 -9.64 -7.70
CA PRO A 376 3.44 -9.97 -6.28
C PRO A 376 4.36 -11.15 -6.01
N PHE A 377 5.57 -10.89 -5.52
CA PHE A 377 6.52 -11.91 -5.06
C PHE A 377 6.46 -12.07 -3.53
N PHE A 378 5.26 -11.94 -2.96
CA PHE A 378 5.00 -12.07 -1.52
C PHE A 378 3.66 -12.77 -1.28
N HIS A 379 3.51 -13.40 -0.10
CA HIS A 379 2.44 -14.38 0.15
C HIS A 379 1.66 -14.12 1.45
N GLU A 380 1.77 -12.94 2.04
CA GLU A 380 1.01 -12.60 3.23
C GLU A 380 -0.43 -12.28 2.89
N ASN A 381 -1.37 -12.92 3.63
CA ASN A 381 -2.76 -12.51 3.58
C ASN A 381 -2.97 -11.33 4.54
N ARG A 382 -3.42 -10.21 4.00
CA ARG A 382 -3.76 -9.01 4.77
C ARG A 382 -4.97 -8.32 4.18
N PHE A 383 -5.45 -7.28 4.84
CA PHE A 383 -6.45 -6.43 4.21
C PHE A 383 -5.86 -5.83 2.92
N GLY A 384 -6.60 -5.99 1.85
CA GLY A 384 -6.13 -5.54 0.52
C GLY A 384 -5.44 -6.60 -0.31
N HIS A 385 -4.83 -7.64 0.29
CA HIS A 385 -4.09 -8.69 -0.40
C HIS A 385 -4.57 -10.10 -0.07
N ARG A 386 -4.76 -10.92 -1.11
CA ARG A 386 -5.03 -12.36 -1.00
C ARG A 386 -4.01 -13.15 -1.79
N ALA A 387 -3.07 -13.77 -1.11
CA ALA A 387 -1.99 -14.56 -1.72
C ALA A 387 -2.50 -15.68 -2.64
N SER A 388 -3.67 -16.28 -2.37
CA SER A 388 -4.27 -17.30 -3.23
C SER A 388 -4.85 -16.76 -4.55
N ALA A 389 -5.11 -15.46 -4.62
CA ALA A 389 -5.65 -14.79 -5.80
C ALA A 389 -4.57 -13.99 -6.54
N GLU A 390 -3.77 -13.25 -5.80
CA GLU A 390 -2.72 -12.39 -6.33
C GLU A 390 -1.43 -13.18 -6.51
N THR A 391 -1.39 -13.99 -7.56
CA THR A 391 -0.26 -14.89 -7.87
C THR A 391 0.50 -14.39 -9.09
N VAL A 392 1.79 -14.73 -9.18
CA VAL A 392 2.65 -14.37 -10.33
C VAL A 392 2.07 -14.86 -11.66
N PRO A 393 1.61 -16.11 -11.82
CA PRO A 393 1.00 -16.56 -13.07
C PRO A 393 -0.24 -15.75 -13.47
N ALA A 394 -1.10 -15.39 -12.50
CA ALA A 394 -2.30 -14.60 -12.78
C ALA A 394 -1.94 -13.18 -13.20
N ALA A 395 -0.96 -12.55 -12.53
CA ALA A 395 -0.44 -11.23 -12.89
C ALA A 395 0.19 -11.24 -14.29
N VAL A 396 1.11 -12.15 -14.56
CA VAL A 396 1.78 -12.26 -15.88
C VAL A 396 0.78 -12.46 -17.01
N ARG A 397 -0.20 -13.37 -16.83
CA ARG A 397 -1.25 -13.53 -17.84
C ARG A 397 -2.04 -12.24 -18.04
N GLY A 398 -2.37 -11.52 -16.95
CA GLY A 398 -3.05 -10.22 -17.02
C GLY A 398 -2.23 -9.19 -17.78
N VAL A 399 -0.95 -9.04 -17.46
CA VAL A 399 -0.01 -8.15 -18.17
C VAL A 399 0.02 -8.46 -19.66
N ARG A 400 0.20 -9.72 -20.04
CA ARG A 400 0.24 -10.16 -21.44
C ARG A 400 -1.07 -9.92 -22.19
N LEU A 401 -2.22 -10.10 -21.51
CA LEU A 401 -3.53 -9.78 -22.10
C LEU A 401 -3.70 -8.28 -22.32
N GLY A 402 -3.27 -7.43 -21.38
CA GLY A 402 -3.28 -5.98 -21.54
C GLY A 402 -2.41 -5.53 -22.72
N LEU A 403 -1.17 -6.04 -22.81
CA LEU A 403 -0.27 -5.81 -23.96
C LEU A 403 -0.92 -6.25 -25.27
N SER A 404 -1.44 -7.48 -25.33
CA SER A 404 -2.04 -8.05 -26.56
C SER A 404 -3.19 -7.21 -27.11
N ARG A 405 -3.91 -6.51 -26.26
CA ARG A 405 -5.09 -5.71 -26.64
C ARG A 405 -4.76 -4.27 -26.99
N THR A 406 -3.72 -3.72 -26.36
CA THR A 406 -3.48 -2.27 -26.42
C THR A 406 -2.26 -1.94 -27.26
N ASP A 407 -1.11 -2.57 -26.97
CA ASP A 407 0.14 -2.33 -27.68
C ASP A 407 1.08 -3.53 -27.50
N ALA A 408 0.88 -4.55 -28.33
CA ALA A 408 1.67 -5.79 -28.27
C ALA A 408 3.15 -5.58 -28.64
N ASP A 409 3.46 -4.54 -29.38
CA ASP A 409 4.80 -4.24 -29.90
C ASP A 409 5.55 -3.21 -29.01
N ARG A 410 4.96 -2.78 -27.91
CA ARG A 410 5.57 -1.84 -26.97
C ARG A 410 6.96 -2.30 -26.54
N THR A 411 8.00 -1.56 -26.90
CA THR A 411 9.40 -1.90 -26.59
C THR A 411 9.85 -1.45 -25.20
N ASN A 412 9.38 -0.30 -24.72
CA ASN A 412 9.67 0.24 -23.38
C ASN A 412 8.63 -0.27 -22.39
N PHE A 413 8.69 -1.58 -22.14
CA PHE A 413 7.79 -2.29 -21.26
C PHE A 413 8.50 -3.43 -20.52
N GLY A 414 8.10 -3.68 -19.27
CA GLY A 414 8.60 -4.77 -18.45
C GLY A 414 7.69 -5.07 -17.28
N VAL A 415 8.20 -5.87 -16.36
CA VAL A 415 7.58 -6.15 -15.06
C VAL A 415 8.54 -5.79 -13.94
N ALA A 416 8.02 -5.50 -12.75
CA ALA A 416 8.80 -5.24 -11.56
C ALA A 416 8.40 -6.21 -10.43
N LEU A 417 9.35 -6.95 -9.89
CA LEU A 417 9.13 -8.05 -8.96
C LEU A 417 9.20 -7.53 -7.52
N TYR A 418 8.09 -7.55 -6.79
CA TYR A 418 8.02 -7.07 -5.41
C TYR A 418 7.77 -8.25 -4.47
N VAL A 419 8.73 -8.76 -3.70
CA VAL A 419 10.07 -8.28 -3.35
C VAL A 419 11.01 -9.49 -3.14
N ASP A 420 12.33 -9.30 -3.26
CA ASP A 420 13.34 -10.36 -3.28
C ASP A 420 13.31 -11.30 -2.07
N PHE A 421 13.17 -10.75 -0.86
CA PHE A 421 13.26 -11.51 0.39
C PHE A 421 11.99 -12.30 0.75
N ALA A 422 10.87 -12.04 0.05
CA ALA A 422 9.60 -12.77 0.21
C ALA A 422 9.35 -13.77 -0.92
N ALA A 423 10.15 -13.69 -1.99
CA ALA A 423 10.01 -14.50 -3.20
C ALA A 423 10.27 -15.98 -2.94
N THR A 424 9.43 -16.84 -3.50
CA THR A 424 9.59 -18.30 -3.49
C THR A 424 10.19 -18.82 -4.80
N GLU A 425 10.68 -20.03 -4.82
CA GLU A 425 11.13 -20.68 -6.07
C GLU A 425 9.98 -20.88 -7.08
N ALA A 426 8.75 -21.02 -6.60
CA ALA A 426 7.58 -21.10 -7.46
C ALA A 426 7.33 -19.78 -8.21
N ASP A 427 7.52 -18.62 -7.56
CA ASP A 427 7.39 -17.31 -8.19
C ASP A 427 8.44 -17.10 -9.27
N TRP A 428 9.70 -17.45 -8.97
CA TRP A 428 10.78 -17.39 -9.95
C TRP A 428 10.57 -18.32 -11.14
N THR A 429 10.03 -19.51 -10.91
CA THR A 429 9.67 -20.45 -11.98
C THR A 429 8.58 -19.87 -12.86
N ALA A 430 7.49 -19.39 -12.26
CA ALA A 430 6.38 -18.76 -12.99
C ALA A 430 6.85 -17.53 -13.79
N TYR A 431 7.67 -16.66 -13.20
CA TYR A 431 8.23 -15.51 -13.91
C TYR A 431 9.05 -15.94 -15.13
N ARG A 432 9.93 -16.96 -14.99
CA ARG A 432 10.75 -17.44 -16.09
C ARG A 432 9.93 -18.11 -17.20
N GLU A 433 9.01 -19.00 -16.81
CA GLU A 433 8.25 -19.80 -17.79
C GLU A 433 7.17 -18.98 -18.51
N ASP A 434 6.50 -18.06 -17.79
CA ASP A 434 5.35 -17.34 -18.31
C ASP A 434 5.70 -15.97 -18.92
N TRP A 435 6.81 -15.35 -18.45
CA TRP A 435 7.20 -14.00 -18.88
C TRP A 435 8.53 -13.94 -19.62
N VAL A 436 9.58 -14.65 -19.16
CA VAL A 436 10.92 -14.54 -19.78
C VAL A 436 11.03 -15.42 -21.02
N ARG A 437 10.76 -16.71 -20.93
CA ARG A 437 10.87 -17.79 -21.92
C ARG A 437 12.23 -18.00 -22.57
#